data_7f48e383534fa7667649d37d6118755e
#
_entry.id   7f48e383534fa7667649d37d6118755e
#
_cell.length_a   1.000
_cell.length_b   1.000
_cell.length_c   1.000
_cell.angle_alpha   90.00
_cell.angle_beta   90.00
_cell.angle_gamma   90.00
#
_symmetry.space_group_name_H-M   'P 1'
#
loop_
_entity.id
_entity.type
_entity.pdbx_description
1 polymer ?
#
loop_
_entity_poly.entity_id
_entity_poly.type
_entity_poly.pdbx_seq_one_letter_code
_entity_poly.pdbx_strand_id
1 'polypeptide(L)'
;MRSLYNYIIFTKERYNNKKDLEGKELILNTEITERDFHFVNRIAKVISVPINIKTPIQPGDDVIIHHNVFRRWFDVRGNERNSGSFITDNTYTVYHDQIFGYKQNGKWKALPDFCFVAPIKQDSKWSVLSEKELVGELVY
;
A
#
# COMPACT_ATOMS: atom_id res chain seq x y z
N MET A 1 0.04 -20.02 9.45
CA MET A 1 1.33 -19.96 8.72
C MET A 1 2.22 -18.91 9.39
N ARG A 2 3.46 -19.20 9.64
CA ARG A 2 4.47 -18.24 10.17
C ARG A 2 5.74 -18.34 9.33
N SER A 3 6.38 -17.20 9.08
CA SER A 3 7.63 -17.12 8.34
C SER A 3 8.78 -16.73 9.29
N LEU A 4 10.00 -17.09 8.92
CA LEU A 4 11.20 -16.70 9.67
C LEU A 4 11.50 -15.20 9.52
N TYR A 5 11.33 -14.64 8.32
CA TYR A 5 11.75 -13.28 7.98
C TYR A 5 10.66 -12.38 7.40
N ASN A 6 9.54 -12.95 6.97
CA ASN A 6 8.49 -12.21 6.26
C ASN A 6 7.22 -12.08 7.11
N TYR A 7 6.52 -10.97 6.93
CA TYR A 7 5.15 -10.82 7.41
C TYR A 7 4.20 -11.56 6.47
N ILE A 8 3.11 -12.09 7.01
CA ILE A 8 1.97 -12.54 6.24
C ILE A 8 0.85 -11.51 6.45
N ILE A 9 0.36 -10.98 5.35
CA ILE A 9 -0.65 -9.92 5.35
C ILE A 9 -1.88 -10.34 4.56
N PHE A 10 -2.99 -9.70 4.84
CA PHE A 10 -4.28 -9.91 4.20
C PHE A 10 -4.82 -8.59 3.63
N THR A 11 -5.42 -8.66 2.45
CA THR A 11 -6.23 -7.58 1.89
C THR A 11 -7.53 -8.13 1.30
N LYS A 12 -8.61 -7.34 1.36
CA LYS A 12 -9.85 -7.67 0.66
C LYS A 12 -9.78 -7.29 -0.83
N GLU A 13 -9.11 -6.21 -1.14
CA GLU A 13 -9.03 -5.64 -2.48
C GLU A 13 -7.61 -5.20 -2.80
N ARG A 14 -7.13 -5.55 -3.98
CA ARG A 14 -5.77 -5.21 -4.46
C ARG A 14 -5.69 -3.81 -5.05
N TYR A 15 -6.80 -3.30 -5.59
CA TYR A 15 -6.88 -2.03 -6.31
C TYR A 15 -8.02 -1.15 -5.79
N ASN A 16 -7.76 0.14 -5.68
CA ASN A 16 -8.74 1.18 -5.36
C ASN A 16 -9.32 1.75 -6.65
N ASN A 17 -9.92 0.90 -7.47
CA ASN A 17 -10.42 1.25 -8.80
C ASN A 17 -11.95 1.26 -8.90
N LYS A 18 -12.63 1.18 -7.76
CA LYS A 18 -14.09 1.22 -7.68
C LYS A 18 -14.56 2.63 -7.33
N LYS A 19 -15.55 3.12 -8.05
CA LYS A 19 -16.21 4.39 -7.80
C LYS A 19 -17.72 4.17 -7.70
N ASP A 20 -18.32 4.62 -6.62
CA ASP A 20 -19.77 4.62 -6.46
C ASP A 20 -20.35 5.86 -7.13
N LEU A 21 -21.27 5.65 -8.07
CA LEU A 21 -22.03 6.69 -8.74
C LEU A 21 -23.52 6.41 -8.52
N GLU A 22 -24.12 7.15 -7.58
CA GLU A 22 -25.55 7.10 -7.29
C GLU A 22 -26.09 5.69 -7.02
N GLY A 23 -25.33 4.88 -6.24
CA GLY A 23 -25.70 3.51 -5.90
C GLY A 23 -25.34 2.46 -6.95
N LYS A 24 -24.61 2.85 -8.00
CA LYS A 24 -24.00 1.93 -8.98
C LYS A 24 -22.50 1.90 -8.85
N GLU A 25 -21.92 0.72 -8.67
CA GLU A 25 -20.48 0.53 -8.63
C GLU A 25 -19.90 0.58 -10.05
N LEU A 26 -19.02 1.56 -10.30
CA LEU A 26 -18.24 1.66 -11.52
C LEU A 26 -16.83 1.14 -11.26
N ILE A 27 -16.40 0.14 -12.04
CA ILE A 27 -15.03 -0.37 -12.01
C ILE A 27 -14.24 0.35 -13.10
N LEU A 28 -13.17 1.06 -12.69
CA LEU A 28 -12.27 1.76 -13.59
C LEU A 28 -11.17 0.78 -14.05
N ASN A 29 -10.93 0.75 -15.36
CA ASN A 29 -9.79 0.00 -15.90
C ASN A 29 -8.50 0.81 -15.73
N THR A 30 -7.85 0.62 -14.59
CA THR A 30 -6.64 1.36 -14.20
C THR A 30 -5.35 0.58 -14.46
N GLU A 31 -5.45 -0.69 -14.84
CA GLU A 31 -4.30 -1.61 -14.96
C GLU A 31 -3.54 -1.46 -16.30
N ILE A 32 -4.09 -0.70 -17.26
CA ILE A 32 -3.48 -0.48 -18.59
C ILE A 32 -2.65 0.81 -18.63
N THR A 33 -2.80 1.69 -17.64
CA THR A 33 -2.13 2.99 -17.65
C THR A 33 -0.71 2.89 -17.07
N GLU A 34 0.21 3.74 -17.55
CA GLU A 34 1.57 3.85 -17.00
C GLU A 34 1.60 4.22 -15.51
N ARG A 35 0.50 4.76 -14.98
CA ARG A 35 0.33 5.17 -13.59
C ARG A 35 -0.61 4.25 -12.80
N ASP A 36 -0.71 2.99 -13.17
CA ASP A 36 -1.54 1.99 -12.48
C ASP A 36 -1.20 1.86 -10.98
N PHE A 37 0.05 2.07 -10.61
CA PHE A 37 0.52 2.01 -9.22
C PHE A 37 -0.17 3.00 -8.26
N HIS A 38 -0.77 4.09 -8.78
CA HIS A 38 -1.54 5.03 -7.96
C HIS A 38 -2.85 4.41 -7.45
N PHE A 39 -3.38 3.44 -8.16
CA PHE A 39 -4.64 2.77 -7.81
C PHE A 39 -4.43 1.48 -7.02
N VAL A 40 -3.20 1.02 -6.88
CA VAL A 40 -2.87 -0.15 -6.06
C VAL A 40 -3.14 0.17 -4.59
N ASN A 41 -3.85 -0.72 -3.91
CA ASN A 41 -4.04 -0.60 -2.47
C ASN A 41 -2.68 -0.71 -1.74
N ARG A 42 -2.50 0.10 -0.72
CA ARG A 42 -1.28 0.12 0.10
C ARG A 42 -1.52 -0.22 1.56
N ILE A 43 -2.75 -0.54 1.91
CA ILE A 43 -3.14 -0.87 3.28
C ILE A 43 -3.51 -2.34 3.36
N ALA A 44 -2.94 -3.02 4.32
CA ALA A 44 -3.20 -4.43 4.58
C ALA A 44 -3.26 -4.70 6.09
N LYS A 45 -3.89 -5.81 6.45
CA LYS A 45 -3.94 -6.31 7.82
C LYS A 45 -2.89 -7.39 8.04
N VAL A 46 -2.12 -7.29 9.10
CA VAL A 46 -1.12 -8.30 9.46
C VAL A 46 -1.81 -9.54 10.02
N ILE A 47 -1.54 -10.70 9.44
CA ILE A 47 -1.97 -12.01 9.94
C ILE A 47 -0.92 -12.58 10.89
N SER A 48 0.34 -12.54 10.48
CA SER A 48 1.45 -13.02 11.30
C SER A 48 2.72 -12.21 11.09
N VAL A 49 3.50 -12.10 12.14
CA VAL A 49 4.80 -11.42 12.15
C VAL A 49 5.94 -12.43 12.02
N PRO A 50 7.09 -12.03 11.48
CA PRO A 50 8.26 -12.89 11.38
C PRO A 50 8.81 -13.29 12.76
N ILE A 51 9.42 -14.46 12.84
CA ILE A 51 9.96 -14.99 14.09
C ILE A 51 11.29 -14.33 14.44
N ASN A 52 12.14 -14.10 13.44
CA ASN A 52 13.53 -13.65 13.64
C ASN A 52 13.72 -12.13 13.55
N ILE A 53 12.66 -11.35 13.40
CA ILE A 53 12.72 -9.89 13.33
C ILE A 53 12.03 -9.30 14.54
N LYS A 54 12.74 -8.45 15.27
CA LYS A 54 12.15 -7.65 16.33
C LYS A 54 11.37 -6.49 15.71
N THR A 55 10.08 -6.43 15.95
CA THR A 55 9.18 -5.45 15.36
C THR A 55 8.14 -5.00 16.38
N PRO A 56 7.73 -3.73 16.36
CA PRO A 56 6.61 -3.25 17.16
C PRO A 56 5.25 -3.68 16.59
N ILE A 57 5.22 -4.16 15.33
CA ILE A 57 4.01 -4.58 14.63
C ILE A 57 3.50 -5.89 15.22
N GLN A 58 2.19 -5.98 15.43
CA GLN A 58 1.52 -7.15 15.97
C GLN A 58 0.50 -7.72 14.97
N PRO A 59 0.17 -9.02 15.07
CA PRO A 59 -0.95 -9.59 14.33
C PRO A 59 -2.25 -8.82 14.62
N GLY A 60 -2.98 -8.46 13.54
CA GLY A 60 -4.18 -7.63 13.61
C GLY A 60 -3.96 -6.15 13.33
N ASP A 61 -2.72 -5.66 13.36
CA ASP A 61 -2.41 -4.28 12.98
C ASP A 61 -2.65 -4.05 11.49
N ASP A 62 -3.05 -2.83 11.14
CA ASP A 62 -3.04 -2.37 9.76
C ASP A 62 -1.65 -1.81 9.42
N VAL A 63 -1.16 -2.09 8.23
CA VAL A 63 0.16 -1.63 7.76
C VAL A 63 0.04 -0.93 6.42
N ILE A 64 0.93 0.06 6.21
CA ILE A 64 1.13 0.71 4.91
C ILE A 64 2.32 0.04 4.25
N ILE A 65 2.10 -0.47 3.03
CA ILE A 65 3.08 -1.27 2.30
C ILE A 65 3.41 -0.67 0.93
N HIS A 66 4.50 -1.16 0.36
CA HIS A 66 4.92 -0.79 -0.99
C HIS A 66 3.90 -1.25 -2.03
N HIS A 67 3.61 -0.42 -3.03
CA HIS A 67 2.60 -0.68 -4.07
C HIS A 67 2.86 -1.95 -4.89
N ASN A 68 4.11 -2.37 -5.05
CA ASN A 68 4.45 -3.57 -5.82
C ASN A 68 3.96 -4.87 -5.19
N VAL A 69 3.61 -4.88 -3.90
CA VAL A 69 3.17 -6.10 -3.21
C VAL A 69 1.86 -6.63 -3.81
N PHE A 70 0.88 -5.76 -4.03
CA PHE A 70 -0.43 -6.15 -4.57
C PHE A 70 -0.54 -6.01 -6.09
N ARG A 71 0.46 -5.44 -6.73
CA ARG A 71 0.46 -5.20 -8.15
C ARG A 71 0.38 -6.50 -8.93
N ARG A 72 -0.38 -6.49 -10.02
CA ARG A 72 -0.42 -7.52 -11.06
C ARG A 72 -0.23 -6.87 -12.42
N TRP A 73 0.22 -7.65 -13.38
CA TRP A 73 0.37 -7.21 -14.77
C TRP A 73 0.07 -8.36 -15.71
N PHE A 74 -0.05 -8.05 -16.98
CA PHE A 74 -0.22 -9.04 -18.03
C PHE A 74 1.07 -9.14 -18.85
N ASP A 75 1.51 -10.36 -19.12
CA ASP A 75 2.64 -10.60 -20.00
C ASP A 75 2.28 -10.37 -21.48
N VAL A 76 3.27 -10.45 -22.37
CA VAL A 76 3.07 -10.24 -23.82
C VAL A 76 2.10 -11.24 -24.45
N ARG A 77 1.79 -12.33 -23.75
CA ARG A 77 0.84 -13.37 -24.17
C ARG A 77 -0.56 -13.15 -23.58
N GLY A 78 -0.76 -12.09 -22.81
CA GLY A 78 -2.00 -11.80 -22.11
C GLY A 78 -2.24 -12.62 -20.84
N ASN A 79 -1.25 -13.34 -20.32
CA ASN A 79 -1.37 -14.09 -19.09
C ASN A 79 -1.16 -13.18 -17.89
N GLU A 80 -2.04 -13.29 -16.89
CA GLU A 80 -1.91 -12.56 -15.63
C GLU A 80 -0.68 -13.03 -14.85
N ARG A 81 0.09 -12.06 -14.35
CA ARG A 81 1.26 -12.25 -13.50
C ARG A 81 1.10 -11.51 -12.19
N ASN A 82 1.44 -12.17 -11.12
CA ASN A 82 1.44 -11.61 -9.77
C ASN A 82 2.85 -11.27 -9.30
N SER A 83 2.96 -10.39 -8.29
CA SER A 83 4.23 -10.13 -7.63
C SER A 83 4.79 -11.38 -6.94
N GLY A 84 6.08 -11.38 -6.63
CA GLY A 84 6.70 -12.43 -5.82
C GLY A 84 6.16 -12.55 -4.40
N SER A 85 5.39 -11.56 -3.95
CA SER A 85 4.71 -11.53 -2.65
C SER A 85 3.41 -12.35 -2.61
N PHE A 86 2.87 -12.73 -3.74
CA PHE A 86 1.56 -13.39 -3.85
C PHE A 86 1.59 -14.81 -3.26
N ILE A 87 0.61 -15.12 -2.40
CA ILE A 87 0.34 -16.48 -1.91
C ILE A 87 -1.03 -16.94 -2.41
N THR A 88 -2.07 -16.16 -2.12
CA THR A 88 -3.44 -16.35 -2.61
C THR A 88 -4.03 -14.98 -2.95
N ASP A 89 -5.24 -14.92 -3.53
CA ASP A 89 -5.90 -13.66 -3.91
C ASP A 89 -6.01 -12.64 -2.79
N ASN A 90 -6.03 -13.08 -1.55
CA ASN A 90 -6.18 -12.21 -0.38
C ASN A 90 -4.99 -12.25 0.58
N THR A 91 -3.99 -13.11 0.35
CA THR A 91 -2.86 -13.34 1.26
C THR A 91 -1.55 -13.16 0.55
N TYR A 92 -0.66 -12.38 1.17
CA TYR A 92 0.64 -11.99 0.61
C TYR A 92 1.73 -12.09 1.66
N THR A 93 2.96 -12.28 1.20
CA THR A 93 4.16 -12.18 2.04
C THR A 93 4.85 -10.84 1.79
N VAL A 94 5.37 -10.21 2.83
CA VAL A 94 6.01 -8.89 2.77
C VAL A 94 7.29 -8.88 3.57
N TYR A 95 8.35 -8.31 3.01
CA TYR A 95 9.59 -8.04 3.71
C TYR A 95 9.45 -6.83 4.62
N HIS A 96 10.29 -6.75 5.64
CA HIS A 96 10.27 -5.64 6.61
C HIS A 96 10.51 -4.26 5.95
N ASP A 97 11.38 -4.21 4.97
CA ASP A 97 11.73 -3.00 4.20
C ASP A 97 10.61 -2.52 3.25
N GLN A 98 9.59 -3.34 3.01
CA GLN A 98 8.42 -2.99 2.22
C GLN A 98 7.27 -2.41 3.07
N ILE A 99 7.43 -2.33 4.39
CA ILE A 99 6.44 -1.75 5.32
C ILE A 99 6.94 -0.37 5.74
N PHE A 100 6.12 0.65 5.55
CA PHE A 100 6.46 2.04 5.87
C PHE A 100 5.93 2.48 7.23
N GLY A 101 4.78 1.97 7.62
CA GLY A 101 4.14 2.31 8.88
C GLY A 101 3.07 1.30 9.28
N TYR A 102 2.60 1.44 10.49
CA TYR A 102 1.60 0.55 11.09
C TYR A 102 0.63 1.34 11.97
N LYS A 103 -0.56 0.79 12.19
CA LYS A 103 -1.61 1.40 13.00
C LYS A 103 -1.87 0.58 14.24
N GLN A 104 -1.67 1.19 15.40
CA GLN A 104 -2.00 0.63 16.70
C GLN A 104 -2.84 1.62 17.50
N ASN A 105 -3.83 1.13 18.25
CA ASN A 105 -4.71 1.97 19.07
C ASN A 105 -5.31 3.16 18.31
N GLY A 106 -5.67 2.97 17.06
CA GLY A 106 -6.25 3.99 16.19
C GLY A 106 -5.28 5.05 15.66
N LYS A 107 -3.98 4.96 15.97
CA LYS A 107 -2.96 5.91 15.53
C LYS A 107 -1.96 5.27 14.59
N TRP A 108 -1.66 5.97 13.50
CA TRP A 108 -0.58 5.61 12.59
C TRP A 108 0.78 5.97 13.17
N LYS A 109 1.73 5.07 13.02
CA LYS A 109 3.14 5.24 13.42
C LYS A 109 4.02 4.82 12.25
N ALA A 110 5.04 5.64 11.94
CA ALA A 110 6.07 5.26 10.99
C ALA A 110 7.06 4.27 11.62
N LEU A 111 7.65 3.40 10.82
CA LEU A 111 8.81 2.62 11.22
C LEU A 111 10.06 3.54 11.29
N PRO A 112 11.14 3.13 12.01
CA PRO A 112 12.28 4.00 12.30
C PRO A 112 12.93 4.66 11.08
N ASP A 113 12.92 3.97 9.93
CA ASP A 113 13.54 4.47 8.69
C ASP A 113 12.62 5.37 7.85
N PHE A 114 11.40 5.64 8.32
CA PHE A 114 10.37 6.37 7.59
C PHE A 114 9.75 7.48 8.45
N CYS A 115 9.13 8.44 7.77
CA CYS A 115 8.32 9.47 8.41
C CYS A 115 7.09 9.79 7.55
N PHE A 116 6.05 10.29 8.17
CA PHE A 116 4.91 10.85 7.48
C PHE A 116 5.09 12.35 7.28
N VAL A 117 4.83 12.81 6.07
CA VAL A 117 4.94 14.21 5.68
C VAL A 117 3.62 14.69 5.11
N ALA A 118 3.11 15.80 5.61
CA ALA A 118 1.96 16.48 5.02
C ALA A 118 2.45 17.44 3.92
N PRO A 119 1.95 17.34 2.68
CA PRO A 119 2.36 18.25 1.62
C PRO A 119 1.87 19.67 1.91
N ILE A 120 2.68 20.66 1.55
CA ILE A 120 2.33 22.08 1.67
C ILE A 120 1.64 22.52 0.39
N LYS A 121 0.45 23.12 0.50
CA LYS A 121 -0.30 23.65 -0.64
C LYS A 121 0.43 24.83 -1.28
N GLN A 122 0.37 24.92 -2.59
CA GLN A 122 0.82 26.10 -3.32
C GLN A 122 -0.25 27.17 -3.35
N ASP A 123 0.10 28.41 -2.96
CA ASP A 123 -0.80 29.58 -3.00
C ASP A 123 -0.84 30.27 -4.38
N SER A 124 -0.32 29.65 -5.42
CA SER A 124 -0.26 30.23 -6.76
C SER A 124 -1.55 29.97 -7.54
N LYS A 125 -2.24 31.02 -7.97
CA LYS A 125 -3.41 30.96 -8.85
C LYS A 125 -3.12 30.33 -10.23
N TRP A 126 -1.87 30.22 -10.61
CA TRP A 126 -1.40 29.77 -11.94
C TRP A 126 -0.75 28.37 -11.87
N SER A 127 -0.69 27.76 -10.71
CA SER A 127 -0.11 26.44 -10.57
C SER A 127 -1.12 25.34 -10.94
N VAL A 128 -0.72 24.46 -11.84
CA VAL A 128 -1.47 23.23 -12.16
C VAL A 128 -1.39 22.21 -11.01
N LEU A 129 -0.33 22.30 -10.18
CA LEU A 129 -0.12 21.46 -9.01
C LEU A 129 -0.66 22.15 -7.77
N SER A 130 -1.49 21.47 -7.00
CA SER A 130 -2.05 21.98 -5.74
C SER A 130 -1.07 21.93 -4.57
N GLU A 131 0.07 21.26 -4.73
CA GLU A 131 1.06 21.00 -3.69
C GLU A 131 2.46 21.43 -4.13
N LYS A 132 3.28 21.88 -3.18
CA LYS A 132 4.70 22.20 -3.44
C LYS A 132 5.47 20.90 -3.59
N GLU A 133 6.26 20.80 -4.66
CA GLU A 133 7.14 19.68 -4.87
C GLU A 133 8.27 19.68 -3.84
N LEU A 134 8.63 18.49 -3.34
CA LEU A 134 9.75 18.22 -2.44
C LEU A 134 9.74 19.01 -1.12
N VAL A 135 8.60 19.61 -0.76
CA VAL A 135 8.44 20.36 0.49
C VAL A 135 7.21 19.86 1.23
N GLY A 136 7.34 19.58 2.52
CA GLY A 136 6.25 19.13 3.35
C GLY A 136 6.52 19.34 4.83
N GLU A 137 5.48 19.22 5.62
CA GLU A 137 5.52 19.33 7.07
C GLU A 137 5.62 17.92 7.69
N LEU A 138 6.58 17.75 8.60
CA LEU A 138 6.75 16.47 9.29
C LEU A 138 5.57 16.20 10.22
N VAL A 139 4.91 15.05 10.01
CA VAL A 139 3.76 14.64 10.84
C VAL A 139 4.12 13.46 11.75
N TYR A 140 5.06 12.62 11.35
CA TYR A 140 5.75 11.51 12.05
C TYR A 140 6.20 10.42 11.08
#